data_689ba9e0a3443497453a709947c84aaf
#
_entry.id   689ba9e0a3443497453a709947c84aaf
#
_cell.length_a   1.000
_cell.length_b   1.000
_cell.length_c   1.000
_cell.angle_alpha   90.00
_cell.angle_beta   90.00
_cell.angle_gamma   90.00
#
_symmetry.space_group_name_H-M   'P 1'
#
loop_
_entity.id
_entity.type
_entity.pdbx_description
1 polymer ?
#
loop_
_entity_poly.entity_id
_entity_poly.type
_entity_poly.pdbx_seq_one_letter_code
_entity_poly.pdbx_strand_id
1 'polypeptide(L)' 'MGKNEKNLITVNDIEYNVDDFTDAQKTMLNHVSDLDRKLGSAQFNLDQLNVGREAFVGMLASSLEAPAEGDDETAH' A
#
# COMPACT_ATOMS: atom_id res chain seq x y z
N MET A 1 -14.00 2.46 -33.07
CA MET A 1 -13.66 2.11 -32.78
C MET A 1 -12.98 1.89 -32.34
N GLY A 2 -12.83 2.27 -31.98
CA GLY A 2 -11.96 2.15 -31.49
C GLY A 2 -11.63 1.34 -31.19
N LYS A 3 -11.77 0.80 -31.28
CA LYS A 3 -11.46 -0.06 -30.94
C LYS A 3 -10.40 -0.38 -31.26
N ASN A 4 -10.01 -0.10 -31.39
CA ASN A 4 -8.97 -0.49 -31.65
C ASN A 4 -8.07 -0.40 -30.68
N GLU A 5 -8.39 -0.07 -29.63
CA GLU A 5 -7.52 -0.07 -28.68
C GLU A 5 -7.17 -1.36 -28.35
N LYS A 6 -5.99 -1.71 -27.97
CA LYS A 6 -5.65 -3.00 -27.61
C LYS A 6 -5.58 -3.10 -26.16
N ASN A 7 -5.89 -4.21 -25.60
CA ASN A 7 -5.79 -4.45 -24.17
C ASN A 7 -4.45 -5.09 -23.92
N LEU A 8 -3.41 -4.27 -23.93
CA LEU A 8 -2.07 -4.80 -23.77
C LEU A 8 -1.64 -4.74 -22.33
N ILE A 9 -0.99 -5.77 -21.86
CA ILE A 9 -0.42 -5.76 -20.54
C ILE A 9 0.99 -6.32 -20.64
N THR A 10 1.81 -5.99 -19.69
CA THR A 10 3.18 -6.46 -19.66
C THR A 10 3.33 -7.42 -18.49
N VAL A 11 3.81 -8.62 -18.78
CA VAL A 11 4.05 -9.61 -17.73
C VAL A 11 5.50 -10.04 -17.90
N ASN A 12 6.29 -9.85 -16.86
CA ASN A 12 7.70 -10.21 -16.89
C ASN A 12 8.41 -9.61 -18.10
N ASP A 13 8.10 -8.32 -18.35
CA ASP A 13 8.74 -7.55 -19.40
C ASP A 13 8.34 -7.96 -20.81
N ILE A 14 7.32 -8.79 -20.96
CA ILE A 14 6.82 -9.15 -22.27
C ILE A 14 5.41 -8.64 -22.38
N GLU A 15 5.09 -8.01 -23.50
CA GLU A 15 3.80 -7.43 -23.72
C GLU A 15 2.87 -8.46 -24.34
N TYR A 16 1.67 -8.58 -23.82
CA TYR A 16 0.68 -9.52 -24.31
C TYR A 16 -0.63 -8.80 -24.56
N ASN A 17 -1.41 -9.34 -25.47
CA ASN A 17 -2.73 -8.81 -25.71
C ASN A 17 -3.72 -9.69 -24.95
N VAL A 18 -4.45 -9.09 -24.02
CA VAL A 18 -5.38 -9.85 -23.20
C VAL A 18 -6.45 -10.53 -24.04
N ASP A 19 -6.77 -9.94 -25.21
CA ASP A 19 -7.79 -10.56 -26.05
C ASP A 19 -7.36 -11.94 -26.53
N ASP A 20 -6.07 -12.24 -26.50
CA ASP A 20 -5.60 -13.54 -26.92
C ASP A 20 -5.53 -14.52 -25.76
N PHE A 21 -5.93 -14.12 -24.57
CA PHE A 21 -5.80 -15.01 -23.43
C PHE A 21 -6.89 -16.06 -23.44
N THR A 22 -6.56 -17.22 -22.93
CA THR A 22 -7.58 -18.24 -22.70
C THR A 22 -8.42 -17.80 -21.50
N ASP A 23 -9.54 -18.50 -21.30
CA ASP A 23 -10.37 -18.18 -20.15
C ASP A 23 -9.62 -18.39 -18.83
N ALA A 24 -8.81 -19.41 -18.74
CA ALA A 24 -8.04 -19.64 -17.53
C ALA A 24 -7.05 -18.50 -17.32
N GLN A 25 -6.44 -18.01 -18.38
CA GLN A 25 -5.50 -16.91 -18.25
C GLN A 25 -6.21 -15.64 -17.82
N LYS A 26 -7.42 -15.40 -18.35
CA LYS A 26 -8.17 -14.23 -17.95
C LYS A 26 -8.56 -14.30 -16.49
N THR A 27 -8.90 -15.48 -16.01
CA THR A 27 -9.24 -15.65 -14.61
C THR A 27 -8.02 -15.35 -13.73
N MET A 28 -6.85 -15.82 -14.14
CA MET A 28 -5.66 -15.55 -13.37
C MET A 28 -5.34 -14.06 -13.38
N LEU A 29 -5.54 -13.40 -14.52
CA LEU A 29 -5.31 -11.98 -14.60
C LEU A 29 -6.25 -11.22 -13.66
N ASN A 30 -7.49 -11.65 -13.59
CA ASN A 30 -8.42 -11.01 -12.66
C ASN A 30 -7.98 -11.17 -11.22
N HIS A 31 -7.43 -12.32 -10.87
CA HIS A 31 -6.91 -12.52 -9.53
C HIS A 31 -5.71 -11.60 -9.26
N VAL A 32 -4.83 -11.46 -10.25
CA VAL A 32 -3.68 -10.58 -10.08
C VAL A 32 -4.13 -9.15 -9.90
N SER A 33 -5.10 -8.70 -10.70
CA SER A 33 -5.59 -7.34 -10.58
C SER A 33 -6.22 -7.08 -9.22
N ASP A 34 -6.96 -8.07 -8.73
CA ASP A 34 -7.61 -7.92 -7.45
C ASP A 34 -6.55 -7.87 -6.33
N LEU A 35 -5.55 -8.73 -6.43
CA LEU A 35 -4.50 -8.75 -5.42
C LEU A 35 -3.66 -7.47 -5.47
N ASP A 36 -3.40 -6.95 -6.66
CA ASP A 36 -2.66 -5.70 -6.76
C ASP A 36 -3.43 -4.57 -6.09
N ARG A 37 -4.75 -4.55 -6.28
CA ARG A 37 -5.54 -3.52 -5.64
C ARG A 37 -5.50 -3.66 -4.14
N LYS A 38 -5.59 -4.90 -3.64
CA LYS A 38 -5.54 -5.15 -2.22
C LYS A 38 -4.18 -4.82 -1.65
N LEU A 39 -3.13 -5.11 -2.41
CA LEU A 39 -1.79 -4.77 -1.96
C LEU A 39 -1.62 -3.26 -1.88
N GLY A 40 -2.18 -2.54 -2.83
CA GLY A 40 -2.12 -1.08 -2.78
C GLY A 40 -2.82 -0.54 -1.55
N SER A 41 -3.99 -1.09 -1.22
CA SER A 41 -4.72 -0.67 -0.03
C SER A 41 -3.94 -1.03 1.23
N ALA A 42 -3.37 -2.22 1.26
CA ALA A 42 -2.61 -2.65 2.42
C ALA A 42 -1.38 -1.78 2.61
N GLN A 43 -0.73 -1.40 1.51
CA GLN A 43 0.43 -0.54 1.58
C GLN A 43 0.04 0.83 2.13
N PHE A 44 -1.10 1.35 1.68
CA PHE A 44 -1.56 2.63 2.17
C PHE A 44 -1.84 2.55 3.66
N ASN A 45 -2.49 1.46 4.10
CA ASN A 45 -2.75 1.28 5.51
C ASN A 45 -1.47 1.14 6.30
N LEU A 46 -0.50 0.42 5.76
CA LEU A 46 0.77 0.27 6.42
C LEU A 46 1.46 1.62 6.57
N ASP A 47 1.42 2.43 5.52
CA ASP A 47 2.03 3.75 5.59
C ASP A 47 1.37 4.60 6.67
N GLN A 48 0.05 4.55 6.76
CA GLN A 48 -0.65 5.32 7.78
C GLN A 48 -0.28 4.84 9.17
N LEU A 49 -0.18 3.53 9.35
CA LEU A 49 0.19 3.00 10.65
C LEU A 49 1.62 3.42 11.01
N ASN A 50 2.50 3.41 10.03
CA ASN A 50 3.88 3.82 10.30
C ASN A 50 3.95 5.31 10.64
N VAL A 51 3.18 6.14 9.95
CA VAL A 51 3.17 7.56 10.24
C VAL A 51 2.63 7.79 11.65
N GLY A 52 1.56 7.07 12.00
CA GLY A 52 1.01 7.19 13.33
C GLY A 52 1.99 6.77 14.40
N ARG A 53 2.67 5.65 14.15
CA ARG A 53 3.65 5.19 15.11
C ARG A 53 4.78 6.21 15.27
N GLU A 54 5.25 6.75 14.15
CA GLU A 54 6.32 7.72 14.23
C GLU A 54 5.89 8.97 14.96
N ALA A 55 4.66 9.41 14.75
CA ALA A 55 4.17 10.58 15.43
C ALA A 55 4.14 10.35 16.93
N PHE A 56 3.66 9.19 17.34
CA PHE A 56 3.60 8.93 18.77
C PHE A 56 4.99 8.73 19.37
N VAL A 57 5.90 8.11 18.62
CA VAL A 57 7.25 7.97 19.10
C VAL A 57 7.87 9.36 19.30
N GLY A 58 7.61 10.27 18.35
CA GLY A 58 8.12 11.64 18.47
C GLY A 58 7.55 12.33 19.68
N MET A 59 6.25 12.17 19.92
CA MET A 59 5.64 12.80 21.07
C MET A 59 6.19 12.21 22.38
N LEU A 60 6.39 10.91 22.38
CA LEU A 60 6.95 10.29 23.56
C LEU A 60 8.36 10.78 23.79
N ALA A 61 9.17 10.84 22.74
CA ALA A 61 10.55 11.29 22.90
C ALA A 61 10.58 12.71 23.42
N SER A 62 9.73 13.58 22.90
CA SER A 62 9.68 14.95 23.39
C SER A 62 9.29 15.01 24.85
N SER A 63 8.35 14.19 25.22
CA SER A 63 7.91 14.17 26.60
C SER A 63 9.03 13.67 27.52
N LEU A 64 9.78 12.70 27.06
CA LEU A 64 10.83 12.17 27.91
C LEU A 64 12.01 13.14 28.03
N GLU A 65 12.20 13.95 27.00
CA GLU A 65 13.29 14.89 27.07
C GLU A 65 12.91 16.18 27.75
N ALA A 66 11.64 16.44 27.92
CA ALA A 66 11.25 17.70 28.51
C ALA A 66 11.63 17.72 29.94
N PRO A 67 11.93 18.88 30.45
CA PRO A 67 12.22 18.96 31.84
C PRO A 67 11.03 18.51 32.57
N ALA A 68 11.28 17.89 33.66
CA ALA A 68 10.20 17.34 34.33
C ALA A 68 9.56 18.23 35.17
N GLU A 69 9.65 19.39 35.06
CA GLU A 69 9.06 20.15 36.00
C GLU A 69 7.73 19.80 36.17
N GLY A 70 7.09 19.48 35.46
CA GLY A 70 5.82 19.25 35.82
C GLY A 70 5.41 18.01 35.63
N ASP A 71 6.03 17.29 35.08
CA ASP A 71 5.52 16.14 34.83
C ASP A 71 5.89 15.14 35.59
N ASP A 72 6.64 15.29 36.35
CA ASP A 72 6.91 14.25 37.08
C ASP A 72 5.80 13.58 37.53
N GLU A 73 4.90 14.19 37.81
CA GLU A 73 3.88 13.53 38.36
C GLU A 73 3.40 12.61 37.42
N THR A 74 3.43 12.87 36.35
CA THR A 74 2.85 11.97 35.55
C THR A 74 3.61 10.86 35.55
N ALA A 75 4.60 11.07 35.81
CA ALA A 75 5.26 10.03 35.79
C ALA A 75 4.75 9.05 36.45
N HIS A 76 4.31 8.92 36.82
CA HIS A 76 3.95 7.90 37.51
C HIS A 76 3.14 7.50 37.20
#